data_53e2559f64f239b8f7bfc9fc9d4a0f59
#
_entry.id   53e2559f64f239b8f7bfc9fc9d4a0f59
#
_cell.length_a   1.000
_cell.length_b   1.000
_cell.length_c   1.000
_cell.angle_alpha   90.00
_cell.angle_beta   90.00
_cell.angle_gamma   90.00
#
_symmetry.space_group_name_H-M   'P 1'
#
loop_
_entity.id
_entity.type
_entity.pdbx_description
1 polymer ?
#
loop_
_entity_poly.entity_id
_entity_poly.type
_entity_poly.pdbx_seq_one_letter_code
_entity_poly.pdbx_strand_id
1 'polypeptide(L)'
;MKVSMKNWRQNRMKQFWLHTLLRTYSSVMMIIIASFAILLSNADWDSREKEAQRVAQRVTTRTVEEVEYYYRESAQLAQDLVANQDRIQGVYKYFSLSTSEYFYWLLEHQAASSTSISLYENIDDLYVQNDYITGVAIVLQDFKEVYVSSRNERGGHSVLAEGFKPEANSFGVPILDPATDQSIGVVYISLDPEILYHAVDNTRGHIPMAVTVTSPFDTEIFHIGERVNREHENWFVGVTSHGYQVQVAVPKNFVLQGTVTSSALIVGLSLLFIIILYLTLRQTFANYQKQVVDLVDSIQAIAQGEEGLRIDTLEKD
;
A
#
# COMPACT_ATOMS: atom_id res chain seq x y z
N MET A 1 79.23 2.36 22.15
CA MET A 1 78.23 3.28 21.64
C MET A 1 77.65 2.98 20.25
N LYS A 2 78.34 2.24 19.38
CA LYS A 2 77.85 1.86 18.03
C LYS A 2 76.79 0.74 18.00
N VAL A 3 76.74 -0.11 19.01
CA VAL A 3 75.75 -1.24 19.07
C VAL A 3 74.34 -0.73 19.38
N SER A 4 74.19 0.30 20.20
CA SER A 4 72.87 0.90 20.56
C SER A 4 72.13 1.51 19.38
N MET A 5 72.81 2.13 18.41
CA MET A 5 72.18 2.77 17.25
C MET A 5 71.67 1.75 16.21
N LYS A 6 72.31 0.60 16.09
CA LYS A 6 71.92 -0.49 15.14
C LYS A 6 70.63 -1.15 15.62
N ASN A 7 70.49 -1.42 16.91
CA ASN A 7 69.28 -2.00 17.51
C ASN A 7 68.08 -1.01 17.45
N TRP A 8 68.34 0.28 17.63
CA TRP A 8 67.28 1.30 17.54
C TRP A 8 66.70 1.44 16.11
N ARG A 9 67.56 1.39 15.06
CA ARG A 9 67.11 1.39 13.64
C ARG A 9 66.35 0.11 13.27
N GLN A 10 66.78 -1.04 13.77
CA GLN A 10 66.13 -2.33 13.49
C GLN A 10 64.76 -2.43 14.15
N ASN A 11 64.58 -1.95 15.35
CA ASN A 11 63.27 -1.89 16.01
C ASN A 11 62.32 -0.91 15.33
N ARG A 12 62.79 0.23 14.85
CA ARG A 12 61.96 1.18 14.09
C ARG A 12 61.51 0.58 12.73
N MET A 13 62.37 -0.16 12.05
CA MET A 13 62.03 -0.83 10.78
C MET A 13 60.99 -1.92 11.00
N LYS A 14 61.12 -2.71 12.07
CA LYS A 14 60.15 -3.77 12.41
C LYS A 14 58.76 -3.17 12.77
N GLN A 15 58.73 -2.11 13.55
CA GLN A 15 57.49 -1.39 13.88
C GLN A 15 56.81 -0.78 12.62
N PHE A 16 57.61 -0.24 11.72
CA PHE A 16 57.11 0.33 10.46
C PHE A 16 56.44 -0.72 9.57
N TRP A 17 57.06 -1.90 9.41
CA TRP A 17 56.51 -3.00 8.64
C TRP A 17 55.20 -3.53 9.23
N LEU A 18 55.14 -3.69 10.53
CA LEU A 18 53.94 -4.16 11.22
C LEU A 18 52.78 -3.19 11.08
N HIS A 19 53.04 -1.90 11.27
CA HIS A 19 52.05 -0.86 11.07
C HIS A 19 51.55 -0.77 9.62
N THR A 20 52.44 -0.97 8.66
CA THR A 20 52.08 -0.95 7.24
C THR A 20 51.20 -2.16 6.89
N LEU A 21 51.55 -3.35 7.35
CA LEU A 21 50.75 -4.59 7.18
C LEU A 21 49.36 -4.42 7.83
N LEU A 22 49.29 -3.98 9.08
CA LEU A 22 48.02 -3.76 9.78
C LEU A 22 47.15 -2.77 9.04
N ARG A 23 47.73 -1.66 8.54
CA ARG A 23 47.03 -0.64 7.78
C ARG A 23 46.49 -1.21 6.45
N THR A 24 47.27 -2.00 5.73
CA THR A 24 46.88 -2.59 4.46
C THR A 24 45.74 -3.59 4.66
N TYR A 25 45.88 -4.53 5.61
CA TYR A 25 44.82 -5.50 5.92
C TYR A 25 43.53 -4.81 6.38
N SER A 26 43.64 -3.83 7.27
CA SER A 26 42.49 -3.04 7.75
C SER A 26 41.81 -2.32 6.58
N SER A 27 42.58 -1.73 5.65
CA SER A 27 42.02 -1.04 4.49
C SER A 27 41.29 -2.00 3.54
N VAL A 28 41.86 -3.14 3.24
CA VAL A 28 41.24 -4.17 2.38
C VAL A 28 39.95 -4.69 3.00
N MET A 29 39.96 -5.01 4.30
CA MET A 29 38.75 -5.45 5.01
C MET A 29 37.66 -4.37 5.07
N MET A 30 38.05 -3.10 5.26
CA MET A 30 37.11 -1.99 5.23
C MET A 30 36.42 -1.87 3.87
N ILE A 31 37.15 -2.02 2.76
CA ILE A 31 36.60 -2.01 1.41
C ILE A 31 35.60 -3.15 1.20
N ILE A 32 35.96 -4.37 1.65
CA ILE A 32 35.10 -5.56 1.52
C ILE A 32 33.80 -5.35 2.29
N ILE A 33 33.87 -4.90 3.54
CA ILE A 33 32.70 -4.66 4.39
C ILE A 33 31.83 -3.53 3.84
N ALA A 34 32.43 -2.44 3.36
CA ALA A 34 31.71 -1.35 2.73
C ALA A 34 30.98 -1.81 1.45
N SER A 35 31.67 -2.60 0.61
CA SER A 35 31.05 -3.17 -0.60
C SER A 35 29.87 -4.08 -0.26
N PHE A 36 30.01 -4.91 0.77
CA PHE A 36 28.94 -5.78 1.23
C PHE A 36 27.76 -5.01 1.81
N ALA A 37 28.02 -3.95 2.58
CA ALA A 37 26.98 -3.06 3.11
C ALA A 37 26.19 -2.37 1.98
N ILE A 38 26.87 -1.92 0.93
CA ILE A 38 26.21 -1.32 -0.25
C ILE A 38 25.35 -2.35 -0.98
N LEU A 39 25.85 -3.58 -1.16
CA LEU A 39 25.10 -4.66 -1.82
C LEU A 39 23.83 -5.02 -1.03
N LEU A 40 23.95 -5.14 0.30
CA LEU A 40 22.79 -5.42 1.17
C LEU A 40 21.77 -4.28 1.14
N SER A 41 22.21 -3.02 1.17
CA SER A 41 21.33 -1.86 1.11
C SER A 41 20.58 -1.80 -0.23
N ASN A 42 21.24 -2.10 -1.35
CA ASN A 42 20.61 -2.17 -2.66
C ASN A 42 19.61 -3.32 -2.76
N ALA A 43 19.94 -4.49 -2.19
CA ALA A 43 19.02 -5.64 -2.16
C ALA A 43 17.79 -5.37 -1.29
N ASP A 44 17.94 -4.70 -0.15
CA ASP A 44 16.81 -4.28 0.70
C ASP A 44 15.92 -3.26 -0.01
N TRP A 45 16.49 -2.29 -0.72
CA TRP A 45 15.75 -1.34 -1.54
C TRP A 45 14.89 -2.06 -2.60
N ASP A 46 15.51 -2.90 -3.42
CA ASP A 46 14.82 -3.64 -4.48
C ASP A 46 13.72 -4.55 -3.94
N SER A 47 13.97 -5.19 -2.79
CA SER A 47 12.99 -6.03 -2.09
C SER A 47 11.77 -5.22 -1.62
N ARG A 48 11.98 -4.04 -1.01
CA ARG A 48 10.89 -3.16 -0.52
C ARG A 48 10.10 -2.55 -1.66
N GLU A 49 10.77 -2.14 -2.72
CA GLU A 49 10.10 -1.61 -3.90
C GLU A 49 9.19 -2.68 -4.53
N LYS A 50 9.70 -3.89 -4.72
CA LYS A 50 8.93 -5.02 -5.24
C LYS A 50 7.76 -5.40 -4.33
N GLU A 51 7.95 -5.34 -3.01
CA GLU A 51 6.87 -5.61 -2.06
C GLU A 51 5.77 -4.54 -2.14
N ALA A 52 6.16 -3.27 -2.15
CA ALA A 52 5.22 -2.16 -2.31
C ALA A 52 4.42 -2.27 -3.62
N GLN A 53 5.08 -2.62 -4.73
CA GLN A 53 4.44 -2.85 -6.02
C GLN A 53 3.45 -4.02 -5.98
N ARG A 54 3.84 -5.15 -5.38
CA ARG A 54 2.96 -6.33 -5.24
C ARG A 54 1.72 -6.02 -4.40
N VAL A 55 1.91 -5.31 -3.28
CA VAL A 55 0.76 -4.93 -2.43
C VAL A 55 -0.12 -3.94 -3.16
N ALA A 56 0.44 -2.93 -3.82
CA ALA A 56 -0.34 -1.98 -4.61
C ALA A 56 -1.15 -2.66 -5.72
N GLN A 57 -0.54 -3.59 -6.45
CA GLN A 57 -1.23 -4.36 -7.47
C GLN A 57 -2.36 -5.22 -6.87
N ARG A 58 -2.13 -5.84 -5.71
CA ARG A 58 -3.15 -6.61 -4.98
C ARG A 58 -4.30 -5.71 -4.53
N VAL A 59 -4.00 -4.53 -3.98
CA VAL A 59 -5.02 -3.54 -3.59
C VAL A 59 -5.81 -3.10 -4.81
N THR A 60 -5.14 -2.78 -5.93
CA THR A 60 -5.82 -2.40 -7.17
C THR A 60 -6.77 -3.50 -7.64
N THR A 61 -6.31 -4.75 -7.75
CA THR A 61 -7.13 -5.89 -8.19
C THR A 61 -8.31 -6.10 -7.25
N ARG A 62 -8.07 -6.11 -5.94
CA ARG A 62 -9.13 -6.31 -4.95
C ARG A 62 -10.17 -5.19 -4.99
N THR A 63 -9.74 -3.94 -5.11
CA THR A 63 -10.67 -2.81 -5.22
C THR A 63 -11.48 -2.87 -6.51
N VAL A 64 -10.88 -3.27 -7.64
CA VAL A 64 -11.60 -3.49 -8.90
C VAL A 64 -12.68 -4.57 -8.73
N GLU A 65 -12.34 -5.71 -8.10
CA GLU A 65 -13.28 -6.79 -7.83
C GLU A 65 -14.44 -6.34 -6.94
N GLU A 66 -14.17 -5.56 -5.89
CA GLU A 66 -15.20 -5.02 -4.99
C GLU A 66 -16.10 -4.01 -5.71
N VAL A 67 -15.53 -3.08 -6.46
CA VAL A 67 -16.31 -2.11 -7.26
C VAL A 67 -17.19 -2.83 -8.28
N GLU A 68 -16.67 -3.85 -8.95
CA GLU A 68 -17.42 -4.67 -9.90
C GLU A 68 -18.54 -5.47 -9.21
N TYR A 69 -18.28 -5.98 -8.02
CA TYR A 69 -19.29 -6.67 -7.21
C TYR A 69 -20.44 -5.71 -6.84
N TYR A 70 -20.12 -4.54 -6.26
CA TYR A 70 -21.14 -3.59 -5.85
C TYR A 70 -21.88 -2.96 -7.04
N TYR A 71 -21.22 -2.79 -8.19
CA TYR A 71 -21.92 -2.39 -9.40
C TYR A 71 -22.95 -3.45 -9.81
N ARG A 72 -22.59 -4.73 -9.82
CA ARG A 72 -23.53 -5.82 -10.18
C ARG A 72 -24.69 -5.93 -9.19
N GLU A 73 -24.42 -5.81 -7.90
CA GLU A 73 -25.45 -5.76 -6.88
C GLU A 73 -26.41 -4.58 -7.13
N SER A 74 -25.86 -3.39 -7.37
CA SER A 74 -26.63 -2.20 -7.69
C SER A 74 -27.46 -2.37 -8.97
N ALA A 75 -26.90 -3.05 -9.99
CA ALA A 75 -27.61 -3.36 -11.22
C ALA A 75 -28.77 -4.31 -10.98
N GLN A 76 -28.60 -5.33 -10.16
CA GLN A 76 -29.68 -6.25 -9.80
C GLN A 76 -30.79 -5.53 -9.03
N LEU A 77 -30.44 -4.70 -8.05
CA LEU A 77 -31.41 -3.89 -7.30
C LEU A 77 -32.18 -2.92 -8.21
N ALA A 78 -31.48 -2.29 -9.15
CA ALA A 78 -32.12 -1.41 -10.13
C ALA A 78 -33.10 -2.18 -11.04
N GLN A 79 -32.77 -3.41 -11.45
CA GLN A 79 -33.66 -4.29 -12.21
C GLN A 79 -34.88 -4.71 -11.38
N ASP A 80 -34.71 -4.97 -10.09
CA ASP A 80 -35.81 -5.35 -9.20
C ASP A 80 -36.83 -4.21 -9.03
N LEU A 81 -36.41 -2.95 -9.10
CA LEU A 81 -37.32 -1.78 -9.10
C LEU A 81 -38.24 -1.73 -10.32
N VAL A 82 -37.82 -2.34 -11.42
CA VAL A 82 -38.55 -2.36 -12.71
C VAL A 82 -38.78 -3.80 -13.21
N ALA A 83 -38.83 -4.76 -12.30
CA ALA A 83 -38.86 -6.19 -12.61
C ALA A 83 -40.07 -6.63 -13.43
N ASN A 84 -41.17 -5.87 -13.40
CA ASN A 84 -42.36 -6.15 -14.19
C ASN A 84 -43.04 -4.84 -14.62
N GLN A 85 -43.99 -4.98 -15.53
CA GLN A 85 -44.67 -3.84 -16.13
C GLN A 85 -45.45 -3.01 -15.13
N ASP A 86 -45.98 -3.63 -14.07
CA ASP A 86 -46.71 -2.95 -13.02
C ASP A 86 -45.79 -2.02 -12.22
N ARG A 87 -44.60 -2.49 -11.87
CA ARG A 87 -43.58 -1.66 -11.18
C ARG A 87 -43.11 -0.50 -12.03
N ILE A 88 -42.88 -0.71 -13.33
CA ILE A 88 -42.51 0.34 -14.28
C ILE A 88 -43.63 1.39 -14.36
N GLN A 89 -44.89 0.94 -14.46
CA GLN A 89 -46.02 1.86 -14.43
C GLN A 89 -46.05 2.65 -13.10
N GLY A 90 -45.78 2.02 -11.98
CA GLY A 90 -45.67 2.68 -10.68
C GLY A 90 -44.64 3.81 -10.66
N VAL A 91 -43.46 3.54 -11.24
CA VAL A 91 -42.39 4.55 -11.39
C VAL A 91 -42.86 5.68 -12.32
N TYR A 92 -43.36 5.40 -13.51
CA TYR A 92 -43.85 6.43 -14.45
C TYR A 92 -44.99 7.24 -13.87
N LYS A 93 -45.94 6.62 -13.15
CA LYS A 93 -47.08 7.30 -12.53
C LYS A 93 -46.63 8.24 -11.41
N TYR A 94 -45.59 7.85 -10.66
CA TYR A 94 -45.01 8.75 -9.65
C TYR A 94 -44.54 10.06 -10.27
N PHE A 95 -43.89 10.05 -11.44
CA PHE A 95 -43.36 11.23 -12.10
C PHE A 95 -44.43 12.02 -12.90
N SER A 96 -45.51 11.36 -13.30
CA SER A 96 -46.54 11.95 -14.18
C SER A 96 -47.75 12.50 -13.44
N LEU A 97 -47.97 12.09 -12.21
CA LEU A 97 -49.15 12.47 -11.43
C LEU A 97 -48.74 13.38 -10.24
N SER A 98 -49.66 14.18 -9.77
CA SER A 98 -49.48 14.83 -8.46
C SER A 98 -49.47 13.79 -7.34
N THR A 99 -48.87 14.12 -6.19
CA THR A 99 -48.78 13.21 -5.04
C THR A 99 -50.15 12.63 -4.65
N SER A 100 -51.20 13.44 -4.67
CA SER A 100 -52.57 12.98 -4.35
C SER A 100 -53.12 12.02 -5.41
N GLU A 101 -52.95 12.35 -6.69
CA GLU A 101 -53.40 11.51 -7.80
C GLU A 101 -52.63 10.18 -7.83
N TYR A 102 -51.33 10.20 -7.55
CA TYR A 102 -50.53 8.99 -7.45
C TYR A 102 -51.03 8.09 -6.32
N PHE A 103 -51.34 8.65 -5.17
CA PHE A 103 -51.89 7.90 -4.05
C PHE A 103 -53.25 7.26 -4.37
N TYR A 104 -54.17 7.99 -5.04
CA TYR A 104 -55.43 7.40 -5.49
C TYR A 104 -55.25 6.32 -6.53
N TRP A 105 -54.31 6.51 -7.47
CA TRP A 105 -53.97 5.51 -8.46
C TRP A 105 -53.42 4.21 -7.81
N LEU A 106 -52.57 4.36 -6.80
CA LEU A 106 -52.07 3.23 -6.03
C LEU A 106 -53.19 2.45 -5.35
N LEU A 107 -54.12 3.13 -4.67
CA LEU A 107 -55.25 2.46 -4.01
C LEU A 107 -56.10 1.65 -4.98
N GLU A 108 -56.31 2.15 -6.20
CA GLU A 108 -57.08 1.49 -7.22
C GLU A 108 -56.36 0.24 -7.80
N HIS A 109 -55.10 0.33 -8.04
CA HIS A 109 -54.32 -0.69 -8.78
C HIS A 109 -53.62 -1.68 -7.87
N GLN A 110 -53.25 -1.32 -6.64
CA GLN A 110 -52.56 -2.21 -5.69
C GLN A 110 -53.39 -3.46 -5.36
N ALA A 111 -54.70 -3.31 -5.26
CA ALA A 111 -55.61 -4.43 -4.97
C ALA A 111 -55.64 -5.50 -6.10
N ALA A 112 -55.31 -5.11 -7.33
CA ALA A 112 -55.30 -5.98 -8.48
C ALA A 112 -53.89 -6.61 -8.76
N SER A 113 -52.84 -6.06 -8.20
CA SER A 113 -51.48 -6.53 -8.39
C SER A 113 -51.07 -7.50 -7.29
N SER A 114 -50.32 -8.54 -7.67
CA SER A 114 -49.71 -9.50 -6.73
C SER A 114 -48.43 -8.99 -6.09
N THR A 115 -47.87 -7.89 -6.57
CA THR A 115 -46.63 -7.28 -6.10
C THR A 115 -46.85 -5.81 -5.78
N SER A 116 -46.07 -5.23 -4.88
CA SER A 116 -46.12 -3.79 -4.63
C SER A 116 -45.75 -3.02 -5.91
N ILE A 117 -46.66 -2.09 -6.30
CA ILE A 117 -46.46 -1.17 -7.42
C ILE A 117 -46.03 0.21 -6.92
N SER A 118 -46.04 0.43 -5.61
CA SER A 118 -45.62 1.67 -4.98
C SER A 118 -44.12 1.85 -5.08
N LEU A 119 -43.67 2.95 -5.68
CA LEU A 119 -42.24 3.31 -5.71
C LEU A 119 -41.65 3.42 -4.31
N TYR A 120 -42.41 4.05 -3.38
CA TYR A 120 -41.99 4.20 -1.99
C TYR A 120 -41.76 2.89 -1.27
N GLU A 121 -42.72 1.93 -1.38
CA GLU A 121 -42.59 0.62 -0.74
C GLU A 121 -41.44 -0.17 -1.32
N ASN A 122 -41.25 -0.16 -2.64
CA ASN A 122 -40.15 -0.85 -3.29
C ASN A 122 -38.81 -0.29 -2.86
N ILE A 123 -38.68 1.02 -2.66
CA ILE A 123 -37.44 1.64 -2.16
C ILE A 123 -37.24 1.37 -0.67
N ASP A 124 -38.29 1.41 0.15
CA ASP A 124 -38.22 1.04 1.56
C ASP A 124 -37.76 -0.43 1.74
N ASP A 125 -38.31 -1.33 0.92
CA ASP A 125 -37.90 -2.75 0.90
C ASP A 125 -36.41 -2.90 0.57
N LEU A 126 -35.87 -2.10 -0.38
CA LEU A 126 -34.44 -2.10 -0.67
C LEU A 126 -33.60 -1.72 0.55
N TYR A 127 -34.01 -0.68 1.27
CA TYR A 127 -33.31 -0.25 2.50
C TYR A 127 -33.40 -1.28 3.62
N VAL A 128 -34.50 -2.01 3.73
CA VAL A 128 -34.69 -3.06 4.74
C VAL A 128 -33.83 -4.28 4.42
N GLN A 129 -33.74 -4.66 3.16
CA GLN A 129 -33.02 -5.84 2.72
C GLN A 129 -31.50 -5.60 2.65
N ASN A 130 -31.06 -4.36 2.45
CA ASN A 130 -29.67 -4.02 2.18
C ASN A 130 -29.23 -2.86 3.07
N ASP A 131 -28.60 -3.17 4.18
CA ASP A 131 -28.14 -2.20 5.18
C ASP A 131 -27.00 -1.28 4.70
N TYR A 132 -26.31 -1.69 3.63
CA TYR A 132 -25.22 -0.92 3.02
C TYR A 132 -25.71 0.16 2.02
N ILE A 133 -27.01 0.19 1.64
CA ILE A 133 -27.54 1.24 0.78
C ILE A 133 -27.88 2.46 1.63
N THR A 134 -27.34 3.62 1.26
CA THR A 134 -27.57 4.90 1.95
C THR A 134 -28.55 5.80 1.22
N GLY A 135 -28.63 5.69 -0.12
CA GLY A 135 -29.50 6.52 -0.94
C GLY A 135 -29.85 5.88 -2.28
N VAL A 136 -30.96 6.32 -2.84
CA VAL A 136 -31.42 5.96 -4.18
C VAL A 136 -31.90 7.23 -4.88
N ALA A 137 -31.44 7.43 -6.13
CA ALA A 137 -31.99 8.47 -6.99
C ALA A 137 -32.38 7.86 -8.35
N ILE A 138 -33.53 8.24 -8.87
CA ILE A 138 -34.06 7.76 -10.15
C ILE A 138 -34.23 8.95 -11.10
N VAL A 139 -33.54 8.86 -12.23
CA VAL A 139 -33.62 9.85 -13.32
C VAL A 139 -34.23 9.15 -14.52
N LEU A 140 -35.40 9.60 -14.95
CA LEU A 140 -36.00 9.15 -16.17
C LEU A 140 -35.77 10.16 -17.30
N GLN A 141 -35.55 9.68 -18.53
CA GLN A 141 -35.23 10.55 -19.67
C GLN A 141 -36.35 11.50 -20.07
N ASP A 142 -37.63 11.08 -19.87
CA ASP A 142 -38.80 11.84 -20.28
C ASP A 142 -39.26 12.89 -19.26
N PHE A 143 -38.65 12.93 -18.09
CA PHE A 143 -39.06 13.81 -17.00
C PHE A 143 -37.99 14.82 -16.60
N LYS A 144 -38.45 16.01 -16.16
CA LYS A 144 -37.57 17.06 -15.65
C LYS A 144 -37.29 16.96 -14.16
N GLU A 145 -37.83 15.96 -13.53
CA GLU A 145 -37.68 15.71 -12.10
C GLU A 145 -36.88 14.42 -11.85
N VAL A 146 -36.21 14.40 -10.73
CA VAL A 146 -35.44 13.24 -10.23
C VAL A 146 -36.08 12.88 -8.88
N TYR A 147 -36.40 11.62 -8.73
CA TYR A 147 -36.71 11.06 -7.41
C TYR A 147 -35.44 10.90 -6.61
N VAL A 148 -35.40 11.37 -5.38
CA VAL A 148 -34.29 11.23 -4.45
C VAL A 148 -34.83 10.71 -3.11
N SER A 149 -34.17 9.67 -2.60
CA SER A 149 -34.47 9.08 -1.29
C SER A 149 -33.19 8.79 -0.56
N SER A 150 -33.19 8.91 0.75
CA SER A 150 -32.10 8.46 1.62
C SER A 150 -32.66 7.55 2.71
N ARG A 151 -31.82 6.66 3.24
CA ARG A 151 -32.20 5.76 4.34
C ARG A 151 -32.74 6.50 5.56
N ASN A 152 -32.25 7.72 5.81
CA ASN A 152 -32.63 8.54 6.96
C ASN A 152 -33.90 9.35 6.72
N GLU A 153 -34.29 9.56 5.45
CA GLU A 153 -35.50 10.30 5.05
C GLU A 153 -36.43 9.36 4.29
N ARG A 154 -37.32 8.70 5.02
CA ARG A 154 -38.30 7.81 4.43
C ARG A 154 -39.25 8.56 3.52
N GLY A 155 -39.59 7.94 2.40
CA GLY A 155 -40.60 8.44 1.47
C GLY A 155 -40.04 9.21 0.28
N GLY A 156 -38.79 9.63 0.27
CA GLY A 156 -38.17 10.38 -0.82
C GLY A 156 -38.90 11.65 -1.24
N HIS A 157 -38.30 12.38 -2.15
CA HIS A 157 -38.87 13.60 -2.71
C HIS A 157 -38.41 13.82 -4.15
N SER A 158 -39.13 14.66 -4.91
CA SER A 158 -38.69 15.06 -6.25
C SER A 158 -37.87 16.33 -6.21
N VAL A 159 -36.78 16.35 -7.00
CA VAL A 159 -35.95 17.52 -7.25
C VAL A 159 -35.84 17.76 -8.75
N LEU A 160 -35.54 18.99 -9.18
CA LEU A 160 -35.32 19.27 -10.60
C LEU A 160 -34.11 18.54 -11.14
N ALA A 161 -34.22 17.93 -12.31
CA ALA A 161 -33.11 17.24 -13.00
C ALA A 161 -32.01 18.22 -13.43
N GLU A 162 -32.40 19.50 -13.68
CA GLU A 162 -31.44 20.55 -14.03
C GLU A 162 -30.52 20.84 -12.82
N GLY A 163 -29.24 20.47 -12.94
CA GLY A 163 -28.23 20.63 -11.88
C GLY A 163 -28.18 19.47 -10.88
N PHE A 164 -28.98 18.43 -11.04
CA PHE A 164 -28.86 17.23 -10.22
C PHE A 164 -27.45 16.60 -10.40
N LYS A 165 -26.82 16.29 -9.30
CA LYS A 165 -25.59 15.53 -9.25
C LYS A 165 -25.81 14.35 -8.31
N PRO A 166 -25.50 13.14 -8.75
CA PRO A 166 -25.56 11.98 -7.86
C PRO A 166 -24.59 12.20 -6.68
N GLU A 167 -24.94 11.63 -5.54
CA GLU A 167 -24.06 11.63 -4.38
C GLU A 167 -22.72 10.96 -4.70
N ALA A 168 -21.67 11.35 -3.98
CA ALA A 168 -20.45 10.57 -3.94
C ALA A 168 -20.78 9.13 -3.51
N ASN A 169 -20.04 8.13 -3.97
CA ASN A 169 -20.28 6.69 -3.75
C ASN A 169 -21.53 6.11 -4.44
N SER A 170 -22.12 6.82 -5.40
CA SER A 170 -23.26 6.31 -6.16
C SER A 170 -22.83 5.55 -7.41
N PHE A 171 -23.44 4.39 -7.63
CA PHE A 171 -23.32 3.63 -8.86
C PHE A 171 -24.52 3.93 -9.76
N GLY A 172 -24.25 4.53 -10.92
CA GLY A 172 -25.28 4.79 -11.94
C GLY A 172 -25.51 3.56 -12.80
N VAL A 173 -26.74 3.03 -12.78
CA VAL A 173 -27.14 1.85 -13.52
C VAL A 173 -28.28 2.20 -14.46
N PRO A 174 -28.22 1.86 -15.77
CA PRO A 174 -29.29 2.12 -16.69
C PRO A 174 -30.52 1.29 -16.33
N ILE A 175 -31.70 1.95 -16.37
CA ILE A 175 -33.00 1.28 -16.29
C ILE A 175 -33.36 0.87 -17.71
N LEU A 176 -33.52 -0.42 -17.95
CA LEU A 176 -33.92 -0.96 -19.24
C LEU A 176 -35.41 -1.28 -19.24
N ASP A 177 -36.11 -0.88 -20.28
CA ASP A 177 -37.48 -1.33 -20.53
C ASP A 177 -37.43 -2.83 -20.89
N PRO A 178 -38.04 -3.73 -20.10
CA PRO A 178 -37.99 -5.17 -20.36
C PRO A 178 -38.68 -5.59 -21.66
N ALA A 179 -39.51 -4.75 -22.27
CA ALA A 179 -40.16 -5.06 -23.54
C ALA A 179 -39.28 -4.68 -24.75
N THR A 180 -38.47 -3.61 -24.64
CA THR A 180 -37.74 -3.06 -25.79
C THR A 180 -36.22 -3.12 -25.60
N ASP A 181 -35.74 -3.43 -24.41
CA ASP A 181 -34.33 -3.42 -24.01
C ASP A 181 -33.66 -2.02 -24.18
N GLN A 182 -34.46 -0.98 -24.28
CA GLN A 182 -33.98 0.39 -24.39
C GLN A 182 -33.84 1.03 -23.02
N SER A 183 -32.82 1.85 -22.84
CA SER A 183 -32.66 2.61 -21.60
C SER A 183 -33.74 3.69 -21.51
N ILE A 184 -34.52 3.66 -20.44
CA ILE A 184 -35.55 4.66 -20.10
C ILE A 184 -35.08 5.65 -19.04
N GLY A 185 -33.95 5.39 -18.41
CA GLY A 185 -33.41 6.23 -17.37
C GLY A 185 -32.16 5.64 -16.69
N VAL A 186 -31.81 6.20 -15.57
CA VAL A 186 -30.70 5.74 -14.72
C VAL A 186 -31.14 5.74 -13.26
N VAL A 187 -30.89 4.64 -12.58
CA VAL A 187 -30.93 4.57 -11.11
C VAL A 187 -29.53 4.79 -10.56
N TYR A 188 -29.39 5.72 -9.63
CA TYR A 188 -28.19 5.90 -8.85
C TYR A 188 -28.41 5.27 -7.48
N ILE A 189 -27.58 4.31 -7.11
CA ILE A 189 -27.62 3.66 -5.79
C ILE A 189 -26.37 4.08 -5.03
N SER A 190 -26.57 4.82 -3.94
CA SER A 190 -25.52 5.29 -3.07
C SER A 190 -25.22 4.22 -2.02
N LEU A 191 -23.95 3.87 -1.87
CA LEU A 191 -23.47 2.89 -0.91
C LEU A 191 -22.73 3.57 0.25
N ASP A 192 -22.71 2.90 1.39
CA ASP A 192 -21.87 3.31 2.51
C ASP A 192 -20.39 3.23 2.12
N PRO A 193 -19.64 4.34 2.15
CA PRO A 193 -18.23 4.35 1.79
C PRO A 193 -17.37 3.48 2.71
N GLU A 194 -17.81 3.19 3.94
CA GLU A 194 -17.07 2.35 4.88
C GLU A 194 -16.82 0.94 4.32
N ILE A 195 -17.70 0.43 3.47
CA ILE A 195 -17.57 -0.90 2.86
C ILE A 195 -16.29 -0.98 2.01
N LEU A 196 -16.12 -0.01 1.10
CA LEU A 196 -14.91 0.06 0.26
C LEU A 196 -13.69 0.40 1.11
N TYR A 197 -13.84 1.24 2.14
CA TYR A 197 -12.78 1.55 3.09
C TYR A 197 -12.23 0.28 3.75
N HIS A 198 -13.09 -0.57 4.31
CA HIS A 198 -12.69 -1.81 4.95
C HIS A 198 -12.03 -2.78 3.99
N ALA A 199 -12.54 -2.91 2.76
CA ALA A 199 -11.94 -3.78 1.75
C ALA A 199 -10.51 -3.35 1.39
N VAL A 200 -10.28 -2.05 1.22
CA VAL A 200 -8.96 -1.47 0.94
C VAL A 200 -8.04 -1.57 2.15
N ASP A 201 -8.52 -1.17 3.34
CA ASP A 201 -7.72 -1.12 4.57
C ASP A 201 -7.18 -2.49 4.97
N ASN A 202 -8.00 -3.53 4.90
CA ASN A 202 -7.61 -4.90 5.15
C ASN A 202 -6.54 -5.43 4.17
N THR A 203 -6.50 -4.89 2.94
CA THR A 203 -5.60 -5.36 1.89
C THR A 203 -4.26 -4.63 1.88
N ARG A 204 -4.24 -3.32 2.17
CA ARG A 204 -3.02 -2.49 2.13
C ARG A 204 -2.05 -2.76 3.28
N GLY A 205 -2.55 -3.27 4.42
CA GLY A 205 -1.76 -3.48 5.62
C GLY A 205 -1.17 -2.16 6.16
N HIS A 206 0.14 -2.16 6.42
CA HIS A 206 0.85 -0.99 6.97
C HIS A 206 1.41 -0.03 5.91
N ILE A 207 1.19 -0.32 4.62
CA ILE A 207 1.71 0.54 3.55
C ILE A 207 0.77 1.73 3.35
N PRO A 208 1.25 2.97 3.51
CA PRO A 208 0.43 4.14 3.21
C PRO A 208 0.17 4.19 1.71
N MET A 209 -1.10 4.14 1.34
CA MET A 209 -1.55 4.19 -0.04
C MET A 209 -2.73 5.14 -0.14
N ALA A 210 -2.80 5.89 -1.22
CA ALA A 210 -4.03 6.57 -1.62
C ALA A 210 -4.74 5.72 -2.67
N VAL A 211 -6.03 5.51 -2.47
CA VAL A 211 -6.89 4.79 -3.42
C VAL A 211 -8.02 5.72 -3.83
N THR A 212 -8.20 5.89 -5.13
CA THR A 212 -9.28 6.70 -5.69
C THR A 212 -10.05 5.85 -6.69
N VAL A 213 -11.36 5.88 -6.58
CA VAL A 213 -12.26 5.25 -7.56
C VAL A 213 -13.05 6.34 -8.24
N THR A 214 -12.99 6.38 -9.57
CA THR A 214 -13.73 7.33 -10.40
C THR A 214 -14.74 6.61 -11.27
N SER A 215 -15.89 7.25 -11.47
CA SER A 215 -16.93 6.78 -12.38
C SER A 215 -16.48 6.91 -13.84
N PRO A 216 -17.19 6.29 -14.81
CA PRO A 216 -16.97 6.49 -16.23
C PRO A 216 -17.13 7.96 -16.69
N PHE A 217 -17.75 8.80 -15.87
CA PHE A 217 -17.96 10.24 -16.13
C PHE A 217 -16.95 11.13 -15.40
N ASP A 218 -15.81 10.54 -14.98
CA ASP A 218 -14.73 11.23 -14.26
C ASP A 218 -15.14 11.86 -12.92
N THR A 219 -16.18 11.31 -12.29
CA THR A 219 -16.64 11.71 -10.96
C THR A 219 -16.00 10.81 -9.91
N GLU A 220 -15.34 11.40 -8.93
CA GLU A 220 -14.79 10.66 -7.79
C GLU A 220 -15.94 10.11 -6.94
N ILE A 221 -15.98 8.78 -6.80
CA ILE A 221 -16.99 8.09 -5.99
C ILE A 221 -16.43 7.60 -4.65
N PHE A 222 -15.11 7.45 -4.56
CA PHE A 222 -14.45 6.99 -3.36
C PHE A 222 -13.01 7.48 -3.32
N HIS A 223 -12.55 7.90 -2.13
CA HIS A 223 -11.17 8.25 -1.89
C HIS A 223 -10.75 7.86 -0.47
N ILE A 224 -9.57 7.25 -0.36
CA ILE A 224 -8.92 6.92 0.90
C ILE A 224 -7.44 7.33 0.84
N GLY A 225 -6.91 7.82 1.95
CA GLY A 225 -5.52 8.24 2.08
C GLY A 225 -5.31 9.73 1.82
N GLU A 226 -4.08 10.18 1.94
CA GLU A 226 -3.74 11.58 1.67
C GLU A 226 -3.69 11.84 0.17
N ARG A 227 -4.28 12.95 -0.28
CA ARG A 227 -4.14 13.42 -1.67
C ARG A 227 -2.72 13.89 -1.89
N VAL A 228 -1.93 13.09 -2.56
CA VAL A 228 -0.51 13.36 -2.78
C VAL A 228 -0.28 13.87 -4.22
N ASN A 229 0.78 14.65 -4.38
CA ASN A 229 1.12 15.26 -5.66
C ASN A 229 1.65 14.20 -6.66
N ARG A 230 1.09 14.13 -7.87
CA ARG A 230 1.35 13.11 -8.90
C ARG A 230 2.83 12.86 -9.23
N GLU A 231 3.71 13.82 -8.99
CA GLU A 231 5.13 13.72 -9.36
C GLU A 231 5.96 12.80 -8.43
N HIS A 232 5.46 12.51 -7.21
CA HIS A 232 6.21 11.80 -6.18
C HIS A 232 5.67 10.40 -5.88
N GLU A 233 4.87 9.82 -6.78
CA GLU A 233 4.18 8.56 -6.53
C GLU A 233 4.32 7.55 -7.67
N ASN A 234 4.23 6.28 -7.28
CA ASN A 234 4.03 5.19 -8.22
C ASN A 234 2.53 4.90 -8.32
N TRP A 235 1.99 5.02 -9.53
CA TRP A 235 0.57 4.83 -9.82
C TRP A 235 0.29 3.46 -10.40
N PHE A 236 -0.76 2.82 -9.88
CA PHE A 236 -1.34 1.59 -10.41
C PHE A 236 -2.78 1.88 -10.80
N VAL A 237 -3.17 1.49 -11.98
CA VAL A 237 -4.50 1.75 -12.50
C VAL A 237 -5.15 0.43 -12.87
N GLY A 238 -6.36 0.22 -12.36
CA GLY A 238 -7.26 -0.85 -12.76
C GLY A 238 -8.55 -0.27 -13.34
N VAL A 239 -9.19 -0.98 -14.23
CA VAL A 239 -10.47 -0.56 -14.83
C VAL A 239 -11.45 -1.71 -14.74
N THR A 240 -12.68 -1.45 -14.28
CA THR A 240 -13.77 -2.43 -14.27
C THR A 240 -14.36 -2.61 -15.66
N SER A 241 -15.13 -3.67 -15.87
CA SER A 241 -15.87 -3.91 -17.13
C SER A 241 -16.86 -2.78 -17.46
N HIS A 242 -17.29 -2.01 -16.47
CA HIS A 242 -18.25 -0.92 -16.60
C HIS A 242 -17.59 0.46 -16.69
N GLY A 243 -16.26 0.51 -16.84
CA GLY A 243 -15.52 1.75 -17.05
C GLY A 243 -15.17 2.53 -15.78
N TYR A 244 -15.41 1.99 -14.58
CA TYR A 244 -14.92 2.58 -13.34
C TYR A 244 -13.40 2.41 -13.27
N GLN A 245 -12.71 3.47 -12.91
CA GLN A 245 -11.25 3.48 -12.79
C GLN A 245 -10.85 3.46 -11.31
N VAL A 246 -10.00 2.50 -10.97
CA VAL A 246 -9.36 2.39 -9.66
C VAL A 246 -7.92 2.84 -9.81
N GLN A 247 -7.54 3.89 -9.09
CA GLN A 247 -6.18 4.42 -9.07
C GLN A 247 -5.60 4.22 -7.67
N VAL A 248 -4.47 3.55 -7.59
CA VAL A 248 -3.73 3.32 -6.34
C VAL A 248 -2.39 4.01 -6.44
N ALA A 249 -2.12 4.91 -5.51
CA ALA A 249 -0.88 5.66 -5.42
C ALA A 249 -0.06 5.20 -4.21
N VAL A 250 1.21 4.88 -4.43
CA VAL A 250 2.17 4.53 -3.37
C VAL A 250 3.19 5.64 -3.25
N PRO A 251 3.33 6.28 -2.06
CA PRO A 251 4.31 7.32 -1.85
C PRO A 251 5.74 6.78 -2.01
N LYS A 252 6.54 7.39 -2.88
CA LYS A 252 7.97 7.04 -3.04
C LYS A 252 8.75 7.20 -1.73
N ASN A 253 8.36 8.19 -0.91
CA ASN A 253 8.98 8.44 0.39
C ASN A 253 8.85 7.27 1.36
N PHE A 254 7.82 6.44 1.25
CA PHE A 254 7.64 5.27 2.11
C PHE A 254 8.77 4.25 1.91
N VAL A 255 9.08 3.95 0.65
CA VAL A 255 10.20 3.05 0.31
C VAL A 255 11.52 3.67 0.75
N LEU A 256 11.71 4.98 0.50
CA LEU A 256 12.90 5.72 0.90
C LEU A 256 13.12 5.69 2.43
N GLN A 257 12.13 6.05 3.23
CA GLN A 257 12.26 6.07 4.69
C GLN A 257 12.57 4.70 5.28
N GLY A 258 11.88 3.65 4.80
CA GLY A 258 12.15 2.28 5.23
C GLY A 258 13.57 1.84 4.91
N THR A 259 14.06 2.19 3.71
CA THR A 259 15.43 1.83 3.27
C THR A 259 16.49 2.63 4.01
N VAL A 260 16.26 3.92 4.28
CA VAL A 260 17.20 4.75 5.06
C VAL A 260 17.39 4.17 6.47
N THR A 261 16.31 3.75 7.12
CA THR A 261 16.37 3.17 8.47
C THR A 261 17.15 1.86 8.49
N SER A 262 16.87 0.92 7.57
CA SER A 262 17.59 -0.35 7.48
C SER A 262 19.04 -0.16 7.01
N SER A 263 19.29 0.75 6.08
CA SER A 263 20.66 1.08 5.64
C SER A 263 21.49 1.69 6.77
N ALA A 264 20.92 2.57 7.59
CA ALA A 264 21.58 3.11 8.76
C ALA A 264 21.96 2.01 9.78
N LEU A 265 21.07 1.03 9.98
CA LEU A 265 21.34 -0.15 10.82
C LEU A 265 22.46 -1.01 10.26
N ILE A 266 22.43 -1.32 8.96
CA ILE A 266 23.47 -2.11 8.26
C ILE A 266 24.82 -1.40 8.36
N VAL A 267 24.86 -0.09 8.10
CA VAL A 267 26.09 0.72 8.21
C VAL A 267 26.58 0.76 9.65
N GLY A 268 25.70 0.95 10.63
CA GLY A 268 26.05 0.95 12.06
C GLY A 268 26.66 -0.38 12.52
N LEU A 269 26.03 -1.50 12.16
CA LEU A 269 26.56 -2.83 12.46
C LEU A 269 27.90 -3.10 11.75
N SER A 270 28.04 -2.66 10.50
CA SER A 270 29.28 -2.80 9.74
C SER A 270 30.43 -2.02 10.37
N LEU A 271 30.16 -0.79 10.83
CA LEU A 271 31.15 0.03 11.57
C LEU A 271 31.56 -0.64 12.88
N LEU A 272 30.60 -1.15 13.64
CA LEU A 272 30.88 -1.86 14.89
C LEU A 272 31.75 -3.09 14.64
N PHE A 273 31.45 -3.86 13.59
CA PHE A 273 32.24 -5.02 13.18
C PHE A 273 33.67 -4.62 12.77
N ILE A 274 33.85 -3.53 12.03
CA ILE A 274 35.17 -2.98 11.67
C ILE A 274 35.98 -2.62 12.92
N ILE A 275 35.35 -1.99 13.91
CA ILE A 275 36.01 -1.62 15.17
C ILE A 275 36.46 -2.87 15.92
N ILE A 276 35.59 -3.87 16.06
CA ILE A 276 35.93 -5.12 16.75
C ILE A 276 37.08 -5.84 16.01
N LEU A 277 36.99 -5.92 14.69
CA LEU A 277 38.02 -6.55 13.87
C LEU A 277 39.39 -5.82 14.02
N TYR A 278 39.37 -4.49 13.99
CA TYR A 278 40.58 -3.68 14.17
C TYR A 278 41.20 -3.91 15.55
N LEU A 279 40.41 -3.95 16.61
CA LEU A 279 40.88 -4.20 17.96
C LEU A 279 41.47 -5.60 18.11
N THR A 280 40.82 -6.63 17.57
CA THR A 280 41.33 -8.02 17.61
C THR A 280 42.62 -8.16 16.81
N LEU A 281 42.67 -7.61 15.60
CA LEU A 281 43.90 -7.60 14.81
C LEU A 281 45.04 -6.88 15.54
N ARG A 282 44.78 -5.71 16.10
CA ARG A 282 45.77 -4.97 16.88
C ARG A 282 46.30 -5.76 18.06
N GLN A 283 45.46 -6.46 18.80
CA GLN A 283 45.82 -7.29 19.92
C GLN A 283 46.64 -8.50 19.49
N THR A 284 46.21 -9.19 18.44
CA THR A 284 46.92 -10.34 17.87
C THR A 284 48.30 -9.94 17.38
N PHE A 285 48.40 -8.84 16.63
CA PHE A 285 49.72 -8.35 16.16
C PHE A 285 50.65 -7.93 17.32
N ALA A 286 50.10 -7.31 18.38
CA ALA A 286 50.87 -6.94 19.57
C ALA A 286 51.44 -8.20 20.25
N ASN A 287 50.67 -9.26 20.37
CA ASN A 287 51.10 -10.55 20.92
C ASN A 287 52.17 -11.20 20.05
N TYR A 288 52.00 -11.26 18.73
CA TYR A 288 53.02 -11.77 17.81
C TYR A 288 54.29 -10.96 17.88
N GLN A 289 54.20 -9.63 17.96
CA GLN A 289 55.39 -8.78 18.10
C GLN A 289 56.17 -9.12 19.36
N LYS A 290 55.49 -9.33 20.50
CA LYS A 290 56.12 -9.73 21.75
C LYS A 290 56.83 -11.07 21.60
N GLN A 291 56.18 -12.09 21.05
CA GLN A 291 56.76 -13.41 20.81
C GLN A 291 58.00 -13.37 19.91
N VAL A 292 57.93 -12.60 18.80
CA VAL A 292 59.08 -12.45 17.89
C VAL A 292 60.26 -11.74 18.56
N VAL A 293 59.99 -10.73 19.40
CA VAL A 293 61.04 -10.02 20.18
C VAL A 293 61.67 -11.01 21.16
N ASP A 294 60.88 -11.72 21.96
CA ASP A 294 61.33 -12.70 22.94
C ASP A 294 62.17 -13.82 22.26
N LEU A 295 61.77 -14.29 21.08
CA LEU A 295 62.52 -15.29 20.29
C LEU A 295 63.86 -14.72 19.79
N VAL A 296 63.90 -13.49 19.30
CA VAL A 296 65.13 -12.85 18.82
C VAL A 296 66.09 -12.60 19.97
N ASP A 297 65.56 -12.15 21.13
CA ASP A 297 66.39 -11.92 22.32
C ASP A 297 66.95 -13.25 22.86
N SER A 298 66.18 -14.36 22.83
CA SER A 298 66.62 -15.69 23.19
C SER A 298 67.74 -16.23 22.23
N ILE A 299 67.58 -16.05 20.93
CA ILE A 299 68.58 -16.41 19.93
C ILE A 299 69.85 -15.57 20.14
N GLN A 300 69.76 -14.30 20.47
CA GLN A 300 70.90 -13.42 20.70
C GLN A 300 71.66 -13.79 21.99
N ALA A 301 70.93 -14.17 23.06
CA ALA A 301 71.54 -14.67 24.29
C ALA A 301 72.34 -16.00 24.08
N ILE A 302 71.74 -16.93 23.32
CA ILE A 302 72.42 -18.19 22.92
C ILE A 302 73.68 -17.90 22.08
N ALA A 303 73.59 -16.92 21.15
CA ALA A 303 74.76 -16.53 20.34
C ALA A 303 75.88 -15.84 21.12
N GLN A 304 75.59 -15.29 22.31
CA GLN A 304 76.52 -14.66 23.22
C GLN A 304 77.18 -15.65 24.24
N GLY A 305 76.81 -16.97 24.19
CA GLY A 305 77.43 -18.02 25.01
C GLY A 305 76.78 -18.18 26.38
N GLU A 306 75.60 -17.71 26.62
CA GLU A 306 74.83 -18.06 27.82
C GLU A 306 74.26 -19.46 27.71
N GLU A 307 74.99 -20.45 28.25
CA GLU A 307 74.57 -21.84 28.35
C GLU A 307 73.49 -21.97 29.43
N GLY A 308 72.23 -22.20 29.01
CA GLY A 308 71.18 -22.51 29.97
C GLY A 308 69.78 -21.91 29.65
N LEU A 309 69.66 -21.11 28.61
CA LEU A 309 68.34 -20.61 28.20
C LEU A 309 67.52 -21.67 27.45
N ARG A 310 66.57 -22.29 28.11
CA ARG A 310 65.57 -23.15 27.52
C ARG A 310 64.55 -22.27 26.79
N ILE A 311 64.42 -22.43 25.47
CA ILE A 311 63.31 -21.82 24.73
C ILE A 311 62.08 -22.59 25.14
N ASP A 312 61.28 -22.02 26.04
CA ASP A 312 59.91 -22.51 26.28
C ASP A 312 59.11 -22.26 25.01
N THR A 313 59.19 -23.27 24.13
CA THR A 313 58.32 -23.35 22.98
C THR A 313 56.88 -23.49 23.50
N LEU A 314 56.09 -22.48 23.21
CA LEU A 314 54.67 -22.41 23.39
C LEU A 314 54.00 -23.73 22.97
N GLU A 315 53.69 -24.56 23.94
CA GLU A 315 52.52 -25.43 23.94
C GLU A 315 51.60 -24.89 25.04
N LYS A 316 50.73 -24.02 24.64
CA LYS A 316 49.42 -23.86 25.33
C LYS A 316 48.38 -23.64 24.27
N ASP A 317 47.59 -24.68 24.13
CA ASP A 317 46.28 -24.82 23.44
C ASP A 317 45.38 -23.59 23.52
#